data_f5ccbe1722599c00f722e20768730179
#
_entry.id   f5ccbe1722599c00f722e20768730179
#
_cell.length_a   1.000
_cell.length_b   1.000
_cell.length_c   1.000
_cell.angle_alpha   90.00
_cell.angle_beta   90.00
_cell.angle_gamma   90.00
#
_symmetry.space_group_name_H-M   'P 1'
#
loop_
_entity.id
_entity.type
_entity.pdbx_description
1 polymer ?
#
loop_
_entity_poly.entity_id
_entity_poly.type
_entity_poly.pdbx_seq_one_letter_code
_entity_poly.pdbx_strand_id
1 'polypeptide(L)'
;MENVNAKDRNGHTLLISASKQGQVESVKDLLHRGADITASSDKGKTALHYAAANGHTEIVKMLLEKGSEVDARDREGHTPLMLAAIYGCNLTVQALLEGGADPRAKTKCGNTAGLYAENNSHPVAATLLKKAERSKAGNA
;
A
#
# COMPACT_ATOMS: atom_id res chain seq x y z
N MET A 1 0.25 25.92 -17.35
CA MET A 1 -0.10 24.50 -17.17
C MET A 1 0.30 24.03 -15.79
N GLU A 2 -0.62 23.42 -15.08
CA GLU A 2 -0.31 22.87 -13.79
C GLU A 2 0.60 21.65 -13.93
N ASN A 3 1.63 21.59 -13.10
CA ASN A 3 2.44 20.39 -13.00
C ASN A 3 1.70 19.37 -12.13
N VAL A 4 1.16 18.34 -12.76
CA VAL A 4 0.37 17.30 -12.05
C VAL A 4 1.22 16.59 -10.99
N ASN A 5 2.56 16.63 -11.12
CA ASN A 5 3.47 15.95 -10.20
C ASN A 5 4.16 16.88 -9.21
N ALA A 6 3.69 18.12 -9.08
CA ALA A 6 4.23 19.06 -8.11
C ALA A 6 3.98 18.57 -6.67
N LYS A 7 4.95 18.79 -5.79
CA LYS A 7 4.88 18.34 -4.39
C LYS A 7 4.63 19.52 -3.45
N ASP A 8 3.86 19.25 -2.41
CA ASP A 8 3.64 20.20 -1.32
C ASP A 8 4.79 20.17 -0.30
N ARG A 9 4.63 20.83 0.84
CA ARG A 9 5.65 20.90 1.90
C ARG A 9 6.06 19.56 2.47
N ASN A 10 5.16 18.56 2.41
CA ASN A 10 5.39 17.22 2.93
C ASN A 10 5.82 16.24 1.84
N GLY A 11 6.08 16.75 0.65
CA GLY A 11 6.44 15.92 -0.49
C GLY A 11 5.26 15.20 -1.12
N HIS A 12 4.03 15.56 -0.78
CA HIS A 12 2.83 14.94 -1.35
C HIS A 12 2.50 15.51 -2.71
N THR A 13 2.32 14.65 -3.70
CA THR A 13 1.72 15.04 -4.98
C THR A 13 0.20 15.05 -4.83
N LEU A 14 -0.51 15.57 -5.82
CA LEU A 14 -1.98 15.50 -5.83
C LEU A 14 -2.47 14.05 -5.75
N LEU A 15 -1.78 13.14 -6.46
CA LEU A 15 -2.15 11.72 -6.43
C LEU A 15 -2.01 11.13 -5.03
N ILE A 16 -0.92 11.45 -4.33
CA ILE A 16 -0.71 10.99 -2.96
C ILE A 16 -1.81 11.52 -2.04
N SER A 17 -2.12 12.82 -2.12
CA SER A 17 -3.16 13.42 -1.28
C SER A 17 -4.54 12.83 -1.55
N ALA A 18 -4.90 12.67 -2.82
CA ALA A 18 -6.19 12.07 -3.20
C ALA A 18 -6.29 10.61 -2.74
N SER A 19 -5.19 9.86 -2.88
CA SER A 19 -5.14 8.46 -2.45
C SER A 19 -5.26 8.32 -0.94
N LYS A 20 -4.61 9.21 -0.21
CA LYS A 20 -4.69 9.25 1.26
C LYS A 20 -6.11 9.53 1.74
N GLN A 21 -6.81 10.43 1.05
CA GLN A 21 -8.15 10.87 1.43
C GLN A 21 -9.28 10.00 0.88
N GLY A 22 -8.97 9.02 0.05
CA GLY A 22 -9.97 8.12 -0.51
C GLY A 22 -10.80 8.73 -1.62
N GLN A 23 -10.28 9.73 -2.32
CA GLN A 23 -10.99 10.43 -3.38
C GLN A 23 -10.87 9.68 -4.71
N VAL A 24 -11.71 8.68 -4.90
CA VAL A 24 -11.66 7.76 -6.04
C VAL A 24 -11.68 8.49 -7.39
N GLU A 25 -12.61 9.42 -7.58
CA GLU A 25 -12.74 10.14 -8.84
C GLU A 25 -11.55 11.04 -9.13
N SER A 26 -11.00 11.67 -8.10
CA SER A 26 -9.78 12.47 -8.24
C SER A 26 -8.59 11.60 -8.65
N VAL A 27 -8.46 10.41 -8.06
CA VAL A 27 -7.41 9.47 -8.43
C VAL A 27 -7.55 9.05 -9.89
N LYS A 28 -8.77 8.71 -10.33
CA LYS A 28 -9.01 8.36 -11.74
C LYS A 28 -8.58 9.47 -12.69
N ASP A 29 -8.98 10.69 -12.38
CA ASP A 29 -8.65 11.86 -13.20
C ASP A 29 -7.13 12.09 -13.26
N LEU A 30 -6.48 12.04 -12.10
CA LEU A 30 -5.03 12.24 -12.02
C LEU A 30 -4.26 11.17 -12.79
N LEU A 31 -4.67 9.91 -12.69
CA LEU A 31 -4.04 8.83 -13.44
C LEU A 31 -4.23 9.03 -14.96
N HIS A 32 -5.40 9.50 -15.36
CA HIS A 32 -5.69 9.82 -16.76
C HIS A 32 -4.80 10.95 -17.28
N ARG A 33 -4.46 11.88 -16.41
CA ARG A 33 -3.61 13.04 -16.74
C ARG A 33 -2.11 12.73 -16.63
N GLY A 34 -1.76 11.48 -16.40
CA GLY A 34 -0.36 11.06 -16.38
C GLY A 34 0.35 11.29 -15.03
N ALA A 35 -0.37 11.34 -13.93
CA ALA A 35 0.26 11.48 -12.61
C ALA A 35 1.27 10.34 -12.40
N ASP A 36 2.40 10.69 -11.78
CA ASP A 36 3.48 9.74 -11.49
C ASP A 36 3.13 8.86 -10.29
N ILE A 37 2.84 7.58 -10.55
CA ILE A 37 2.51 6.62 -9.49
C ILE A 37 3.72 6.23 -8.63
N THR A 38 4.94 6.52 -9.11
CA THR A 38 6.17 6.16 -8.37
C THR A 38 6.60 7.26 -7.39
N ALA A 39 6.02 8.45 -7.48
CA ALA A 39 6.38 9.55 -6.60
C ALA A 39 6.12 9.18 -5.15
N SER A 40 7.01 9.59 -4.26
CA SER A 40 6.89 9.33 -2.83
C SER A 40 6.98 10.61 -2.02
N SER A 41 6.39 10.58 -0.85
CA SER A 41 6.43 11.71 0.10
C SER A 41 7.79 11.78 0.79
N ASP A 42 7.96 12.76 1.68
CA ASP A 42 9.17 12.91 2.50
C ASP A 42 9.44 11.68 3.37
N LYS A 43 8.40 10.91 3.68
CA LYS A 43 8.51 9.65 4.43
C LYS A 43 8.81 8.46 3.53
N GLY A 44 8.99 8.66 2.24
CA GLY A 44 9.21 7.60 1.28
C GLY A 44 7.97 6.80 0.92
N LYS A 45 6.79 7.30 1.28
CA LYS A 45 5.52 6.61 1.03
C LYS A 45 4.94 7.00 -0.32
N THR A 46 4.56 6.01 -1.10
CA THR A 46 3.88 6.21 -2.39
C THR A 46 2.36 6.36 -2.16
N ALA A 47 1.63 6.71 -3.21
CA ALA A 47 0.17 6.75 -3.15
C ALA A 47 -0.40 5.40 -2.67
N LEU A 48 0.20 4.28 -3.11
CA LEU A 48 -0.23 2.95 -2.70
C LEU A 48 -0.09 2.74 -1.19
N HIS A 49 1.00 3.20 -0.59
CA HIS A 49 1.19 3.13 0.86
C HIS A 49 0.05 3.83 1.60
N TYR A 50 -0.27 5.05 1.20
CA TYR A 50 -1.32 5.84 1.87
C TYR A 50 -2.72 5.24 1.69
N ALA A 51 -3.02 4.78 0.48
CA ALA A 51 -4.30 4.13 0.22
C ALA A 51 -4.45 2.84 1.04
N ALA A 52 -3.37 2.07 1.14
CA ALA A 52 -3.37 0.82 1.91
C ALA A 52 -3.53 1.08 3.42
N ALA A 53 -2.79 2.05 3.95
CA ALA A 53 -2.86 2.39 5.38
C ALA A 53 -4.26 2.84 5.79
N ASN A 54 -4.98 3.50 4.90
CA ASN A 54 -6.30 4.06 5.19
C ASN A 54 -7.45 3.17 4.70
N GLY A 55 -7.14 1.98 4.18
CA GLY A 55 -8.17 1.03 3.78
C GLY A 55 -8.96 1.39 2.53
N HIS A 56 -8.40 2.23 1.66
CA HIS A 56 -9.05 2.64 0.41
C HIS A 56 -8.82 1.58 -0.68
N THR A 57 -9.50 0.45 -0.53
CA THR A 57 -9.28 -0.75 -1.34
C THR A 57 -9.45 -0.50 -2.84
N GLU A 58 -10.48 0.26 -3.23
CA GLU A 58 -10.70 0.56 -4.65
C GLU A 58 -9.51 1.30 -5.27
N ILE A 59 -8.97 2.28 -4.53
CA ILE A 59 -7.79 3.03 -4.99
C ILE A 59 -6.56 2.11 -5.07
N VAL A 60 -6.39 1.22 -4.09
CA VAL A 60 -5.32 0.22 -4.11
C VAL A 60 -5.40 -0.59 -5.41
N LYS A 61 -6.58 -1.09 -5.76
CA LYS A 61 -6.77 -1.86 -6.99
C LYS A 61 -6.44 -1.04 -8.23
N MET A 62 -6.90 0.21 -8.27
CA MET A 62 -6.62 1.12 -9.39
C MET A 62 -5.13 1.36 -9.58
N LEU A 63 -4.42 1.62 -8.50
CA LEU A 63 -2.97 1.86 -8.55
C LEU A 63 -2.22 0.62 -9.00
N LEU A 64 -2.60 -0.55 -8.52
CA LEU A 64 -1.99 -1.81 -8.93
C LEU A 64 -2.22 -2.09 -10.42
N GLU A 65 -3.42 -1.81 -10.93
CA GLU A 65 -3.72 -1.94 -12.37
C GLU A 65 -2.85 -1.04 -13.23
N LYS A 66 -2.47 0.11 -12.71
CA LYS A 66 -1.61 1.07 -13.42
C LYS A 66 -0.12 0.77 -13.25
N GLY A 67 0.23 -0.30 -12.56
CA GLY A 67 1.61 -0.74 -12.45
C GLY A 67 2.36 -0.25 -11.23
N SER A 68 1.67 0.18 -10.16
CA SER A 68 2.33 0.52 -8.91
C SER A 68 3.15 -0.66 -8.40
N GLU A 69 4.33 -0.38 -7.86
CA GLU A 69 5.16 -1.41 -7.24
C GLU A 69 4.51 -1.85 -5.94
N VAL A 70 4.01 -3.10 -5.92
CA VAL A 70 3.20 -3.61 -4.80
C VAL A 70 4.00 -3.71 -3.51
N ASP A 71 5.29 -4.00 -3.58
CA ASP A 71 6.16 -4.17 -2.42
C ASP A 71 7.12 -3.00 -2.20
N ALA A 72 6.77 -1.81 -2.69
CA ALA A 72 7.57 -0.61 -2.47
C ALA A 72 7.76 -0.37 -0.97
N ARG A 73 8.96 0.05 -0.59
CA ARG A 73 9.31 0.29 0.80
C ARG A 73 9.39 1.78 1.11
N ASP A 74 8.81 2.18 2.23
CA ASP A 74 8.98 3.54 2.72
C ASP A 74 10.31 3.65 3.47
N ARG A 75 10.59 4.80 4.09
CA ARG A 75 11.85 5.03 4.79
C ARG A 75 12.05 4.14 6.01
N GLU A 76 10.97 3.64 6.59
CA GLU A 76 11.02 2.72 7.73
C GLU A 76 11.04 1.25 7.29
N GLY A 77 11.02 1.01 5.99
CA GLY A 77 11.03 -0.35 5.43
C GLY A 77 9.66 -1.00 5.32
N HIS A 78 8.59 -0.23 5.51
CA HIS A 78 7.22 -0.76 5.42
C HIS A 78 6.76 -0.89 3.98
N THR A 79 6.16 -2.03 3.65
CA THR A 79 5.43 -2.22 2.39
C THR A 79 3.98 -1.80 2.58
N PRO A 80 3.24 -1.56 1.49
CA PRO A 80 1.79 -1.29 1.63
C PRO A 80 1.05 -2.39 2.38
N LEU A 81 1.41 -3.66 2.17
CA LEU A 81 0.80 -4.78 2.88
C LEU A 81 1.00 -4.68 4.40
N MET A 82 2.19 -4.31 4.83
CA MET A 82 2.47 -4.11 6.27
C MET A 82 1.60 -3.01 6.86
N LEU A 83 1.43 -1.90 6.14
CA LEU A 83 0.58 -0.80 6.62
C LEU A 83 -0.88 -1.22 6.72
N ALA A 84 -1.39 -1.94 5.73
CA ALA A 84 -2.76 -2.47 5.79
C ALA A 84 -2.94 -3.41 6.97
N ALA A 85 -1.93 -4.22 7.27
CA ALA A 85 -1.93 -5.14 8.41
C ALA A 85 -1.91 -4.41 9.76
N ILE A 86 -1.09 -3.36 9.86
CA ILE A 86 -1.00 -2.55 11.09
C ILE A 86 -2.37 -1.98 11.45
N TYR A 87 -3.13 -1.53 10.46
CA TYR A 87 -4.42 -0.89 10.68
C TYR A 87 -5.62 -1.83 10.52
N GLY A 88 -5.36 -3.12 10.26
CA GLY A 88 -6.42 -4.13 10.20
C GLY A 88 -7.37 -4.00 9.02
N CYS A 89 -6.90 -3.48 7.90
CA CYS A 89 -7.70 -3.28 6.70
C CYS A 89 -7.80 -4.59 5.91
N ASN A 90 -8.69 -5.48 6.32
CA ASN A 90 -8.75 -6.85 5.80
C ASN A 90 -8.97 -6.95 4.30
N LEU A 91 -9.91 -6.18 3.75
CA LEU A 91 -10.16 -6.18 2.31
C LEU A 91 -8.96 -5.66 1.53
N THR A 92 -8.26 -4.69 2.08
CA THR A 92 -7.04 -4.13 1.47
C THR A 92 -5.91 -5.16 1.50
N VAL A 93 -5.75 -5.87 2.63
CA VAL A 93 -4.78 -6.97 2.73
C VAL A 93 -5.03 -7.99 1.62
N GLN A 94 -6.29 -8.39 1.46
CA GLN A 94 -6.66 -9.34 0.43
C GLN A 94 -6.36 -8.82 -0.98
N ALA A 95 -6.71 -7.57 -1.27
CA ALA A 95 -6.45 -6.96 -2.57
C ALA A 95 -4.95 -6.88 -2.88
N LEU A 96 -4.13 -6.55 -1.89
CA LEU A 96 -2.68 -6.49 -2.06
C LEU A 96 -2.10 -7.88 -2.31
N LEU A 97 -2.55 -8.89 -1.58
CA LEU A 97 -2.10 -10.27 -1.80
C LEU A 97 -2.47 -10.75 -3.20
N GLU A 98 -3.69 -10.45 -3.66
CA GLU A 98 -4.12 -10.78 -5.02
C GLU A 98 -3.29 -10.06 -6.07
N GLY A 99 -2.82 -8.85 -5.73
CA GLY A 99 -1.95 -8.06 -6.60
C GLY A 99 -0.48 -8.46 -6.57
N GLY A 100 -0.13 -9.52 -5.85
CA GLY A 100 1.22 -10.06 -5.83
C GLY A 100 2.10 -9.59 -4.66
N ALA A 101 1.51 -8.96 -3.64
CA ALA A 101 2.27 -8.54 -2.46
C ALA A 101 2.93 -9.74 -1.78
N ASP A 102 4.17 -9.56 -1.34
CA ASP A 102 4.92 -10.62 -0.67
C ASP A 102 4.60 -10.63 0.83
N PRO A 103 3.85 -11.64 1.32
CA PRO A 103 3.53 -11.72 2.75
C PRO A 103 4.74 -12.05 3.62
N ARG A 104 5.82 -12.51 3.03
CA ARG A 104 7.02 -12.90 3.77
C ARG A 104 8.06 -11.78 3.86
N ALA A 105 7.81 -10.63 3.22
CA ALA A 105 8.71 -9.48 3.29
C ALA A 105 8.85 -9.02 4.75
N LYS A 106 10.08 -8.66 5.14
CA LYS A 106 10.40 -8.27 6.51
C LYS A 106 10.98 -6.86 6.54
N THR A 107 10.70 -6.13 7.61
CA THR A 107 11.40 -4.89 7.91
C THR A 107 12.81 -5.22 8.42
N LYS A 108 13.63 -4.19 8.64
CA LYS A 108 14.97 -4.35 9.19
C LYS A 108 14.94 -5.01 10.58
N CYS A 109 13.84 -4.82 11.32
CA CYS A 109 13.64 -5.44 12.64
C CYS A 109 13.09 -6.87 12.56
N GLY A 110 12.90 -7.40 11.35
CA GLY A 110 12.42 -8.76 11.13
C GLY A 110 10.90 -8.91 11.20
N ASN A 111 10.13 -7.82 11.16
CA ASN A 111 8.68 -7.88 11.24
C ASN A 111 8.06 -8.11 9.86
N THR A 112 7.16 -9.08 9.78
CA THR A 112 6.31 -9.31 8.60
C THR A 112 4.95 -8.64 8.80
N ALA A 113 4.18 -8.54 7.72
CA ALA A 113 2.81 -8.05 7.81
C ALA A 113 1.99 -8.88 8.81
N GLY A 114 2.16 -10.20 8.81
CA GLY A 114 1.46 -11.08 9.75
C GLY A 114 1.76 -10.78 11.21
N LEU A 115 3.04 -10.50 11.54
CA LEU A 115 3.42 -10.11 12.89
C LEU A 115 2.79 -8.79 13.30
N TYR A 116 2.74 -7.81 12.39
CA TYR A 116 2.08 -6.54 12.67
C TYR A 116 0.59 -6.73 12.96
N ALA A 117 -0.08 -7.58 12.19
CA ALA A 117 -1.50 -7.86 12.41
C ALA A 117 -1.73 -8.51 13.77
N GLU A 118 -0.90 -9.47 14.16
CA GLU A 118 -0.97 -10.12 15.46
C GLU A 118 -0.75 -9.13 16.60
N ASN A 119 0.32 -8.34 16.50
CA ASN A 119 0.71 -7.40 17.56
C ASN A 119 -0.30 -6.28 17.75
N ASN A 120 -1.09 -5.97 16.72
CA ASN A 120 -2.11 -4.92 16.79
C ASN A 120 -3.52 -5.48 16.94
N SER A 121 -3.62 -6.76 17.25
CA SER A 121 -4.91 -7.43 17.54
C SER A 121 -5.89 -7.42 16.37
N HIS A 122 -5.38 -7.72 15.18
CA HIS A 122 -6.18 -7.85 13.96
C HIS A 122 -6.23 -9.31 13.52
N PRO A 123 -7.09 -10.14 14.14
CA PRO A 123 -7.05 -11.61 13.92
C PRO A 123 -7.42 -12.05 12.50
N VAL A 124 -8.32 -11.33 11.84
CA VAL A 124 -8.69 -11.70 10.46
C VAL A 124 -7.52 -11.47 9.52
N ALA A 125 -6.90 -10.29 9.60
CA ALA A 125 -5.71 -9.98 8.80
C ALA A 125 -4.58 -10.96 9.11
N ALA A 126 -4.35 -11.26 10.39
CA ALA A 126 -3.30 -12.19 10.80
C ALA A 126 -3.52 -13.59 10.18
N THR A 127 -4.76 -14.06 10.18
CA THR A 127 -5.11 -15.36 9.60
C THR A 127 -4.88 -15.37 8.09
N LEU A 128 -5.33 -14.32 7.40
CA LEU A 128 -5.13 -14.19 5.96
C LEU A 128 -3.63 -14.21 5.60
N LEU A 129 -2.85 -13.46 6.35
CA LEU A 129 -1.41 -13.33 6.10
C LEU A 129 -0.66 -14.61 6.38
N LYS A 130 -0.98 -15.30 7.46
CA LYS A 130 -0.35 -16.60 7.78
C LYS A 130 -0.67 -17.64 6.72
N LYS A 131 -1.90 -17.67 6.23
CA LYS A 131 -2.30 -18.56 5.16
C LYS A 131 -1.51 -18.25 3.88
N ALA A 132 -1.36 -16.96 3.55
CA ALA A 132 -0.60 -16.52 2.39
C ALA A 132 0.88 -16.90 2.50
N GLU A 133 1.49 -16.73 3.67
CA GLU A 133 2.88 -17.14 3.92
C GLU A 133 3.09 -18.63 3.66
N ARG A 134 2.19 -19.46 4.16
CA ARG A 134 2.25 -20.92 3.99
C ARG A 134 2.08 -21.33 2.54
N SER A 135 1.14 -20.69 1.85
CA SER A 135 0.88 -20.97 0.44
C SER A 135 2.12 -20.68 -0.41
N LYS A 136 2.78 -19.55 -0.18
CA LYS A 136 3.98 -19.15 -0.91
C LYS A 136 5.15 -20.10 -0.59
N ALA A 137 5.30 -20.51 0.65
CA ALA A 137 6.33 -21.47 1.06
C ALA A 137 6.10 -22.84 0.41
N GLY A 138 4.85 -23.27 0.29
CA GLY A 138 4.51 -24.55 -0.33
C GLY A 138 4.73 -24.59 -1.83
N ASN A 139 4.84 -23.45 -2.47
CA ASN A 139 5.09 -23.32 -3.91
C ASN A 139 6.56 -23.09 -4.26
N ALA A 140 7.43 -23.16 -3.27
CA ALA A 140 8.88 -22.95 -3.48
C ALA A 140 9.55 -24.14 -4.18
#